data_ce8d6dcf1e28426fc03f52d6ab7f6ec1
#
_entry.id   ce8d6dcf1e28426fc03f52d6ab7f6ec1
#
_cell.length_a   1.000
_cell.length_b   1.000
_cell.length_c   1.000
_cell.angle_alpha   90.00
_cell.angle_beta   90.00
_cell.angle_gamma   90.00
#
_symmetry.space_group_name_H-M   'P 1'
#
loop_
_entity.id
_entity.type
_entity.pdbx_description
1 polymer ?
#
loop_
_entity_poly.entity_id
_entity_poly.type
_entity_poly.pdbx_seq_one_letter_code
_entity_poly.pdbx_strand_id
1 'polypeptide(L)'
;MAEASRKVTDSLVVKEWRRHRGLAAFFGFGTVMCALTMTLLLFPETEFDLLWRLNPDARLAFQSLGSWSFVIMTIVGVACGGAAIGLWRGTVWGVRFALIILSLNIVGDLVNVFLRHDYRALIGLPIGGAMIVYLARYRSPEPNPLNNR
;
A
#
# COMPACT_ATOMS: atom_id res chain seq x y z
N MET A 1 -3.47 33.77 25.76
CA MET A 1 -3.72 33.48 24.32
C MET A 1 -2.67 32.57 23.66
N ALA A 2 -1.37 32.72 23.93
CA ALA A 2 -0.30 31.90 23.35
C ALA A 2 -0.36 30.40 23.69
N GLU A 3 -0.78 30.05 24.91
CA GLU A 3 -0.83 28.66 25.39
C GLU A 3 -1.97 27.85 24.73
N ALA A 4 -3.13 28.47 24.50
CA ALA A 4 -4.24 27.86 23.80
C ALA A 4 -3.89 27.59 22.31
N SER A 5 -3.17 28.52 21.66
CA SER A 5 -2.70 28.35 20.28
C SER A 5 -1.69 27.20 20.17
N ARG A 6 -0.78 27.06 21.14
CA ARG A 6 0.21 25.98 21.16
C ARG A 6 -0.45 24.61 21.33
N LYS A 7 -1.43 24.46 22.24
CA LYS A 7 -2.18 23.21 22.44
C LYS A 7 -2.96 22.79 21.19
N VAL A 8 -3.54 23.74 20.46
CA VAL A 8 -4.25 23.47 19.20
C VAL A 8 -3.27 23.00 18.14
N THR A 9 -2.11 23.64 18.00
CA THR A 9 -1.08 23.25 17.05
C THR A 9 -0.53 21.85 17.36
N ASP A 10 -0.23 21.56 18.62
CA ASP A 10 0.26 20.24 19.05
C ASP A 10 -0.78 19.14 18.82
N SER A 11 -2.06 19.42 19.05
CA SER A 11 -3.13 18.44 18.80
C SER A 11 -3.31 18.14 17.30
N LEU A 12 -3.14 19.14 16.45
CA LEU A 12 -3.20 18.97 15.00
C LEU A 12 -2.01 18.15 14.47
N VAL A 13 -0.81 18.47 14.94
CA VAL A 13 0.42 17.74 14.57
C VAL A 13 0.34 16.27 14.99
N VAL A 14 -0.12 16.00 16.23
CA VAL A 14 -0.28 14.61 16.72
C VAL A 14 -1.36 13.85 15.94
N LYS A 15 -2.45 14.51 15.56
CA LYS A 15 -3.53 13.91 14.76
C LYS A 15 -3.05 13.58 13.36
N GLU A 16 -2.20 14.43 12.79
CA GLU A 16 -1.57 14.25 11.48
C GLU A 16 -0.60 13.07 11.50
N TRP A 17 0.23 12.95 12.52
CA TRP A 17 1.19 11.87 12.68
C TRP A 17 0.54 10.48 12.83
N ARG A 18 -0.57 10.40 13.57
CA ARG A 18 -1.34 9.15 13.71
C ARG A 18 -1.93 8.64 12.39
N ARG A 19 -2.22 9.53 11.49
CA ARG A 19 -2.92 9.28 10.24
C ARG A 19 -2.05 8.55 9.23
N HIS A 20 -0.77 8.92 9.12
CA HIS A 20 0.18 8.25 8.21
C HIS A 20 0.57 6.85 8.68
N ARG A 21 0.49 6.57 9.98
CA ARG A 21 0.80 5.26 10.54
C ARG A 21 -0.15 4.16 10.07
N GLY A 22 -1.42 4.46 9.89
CA GLY A 22 -2.39 3.49 9.38
C GLY A 22 -2.07 3.05 7.95
N LEU A 23 -1.72 4.01 7.09
CA LEU A 23 -1.30 3.73 5.73
C LEU A 23 0.06 3.01 5.68
N ALA A 24 1.01 3.42 6.52
CA ALA A 24 2.28 2.74 6.64
C ALA A 24 2.11 1.28 7.09
N ALA A 25 1.22 1.01 8.04
CA ALA A 25 0.88 -0.35 8.48
C ALA A 25 0.24 -1.17 7.36
N PHE A 26 -0.65 -0.58 6.55
CA PHE A 26 -1.24 -1.24 5.38
C PHE A 26 -0.18 -1.67 4.37
N PHE A 27 0.74 -0.78 4.00
CA PHE A 27 1.85 -1.12 3.09
C PHE A 27 2.85 -2.10 3.73
N GLY A 28 3.10 -1.99 5.03
CA GLY A 28 3.89 -2.96 5.78
C GLY A 28 3.28 -4.36 5.74
N PHE A 29 1.97 -4.45 5.94
CA PHE A 29 1.23 -5.71 5.78
C PHE A 29 1.36 -6.27 4.36
N GLY A 30 1.24 -5.43 3.32
CA GLY A 30 1.49 -5.82 1.93
C GLY A 30 2.87 -6.44 1.72
N THR A 31 3.92 -5.85 2.33
CA THR A 31 5.28 -6.39 2.29
C THR A 31 5.37 -7.77 2.93
N VAL A 32 4.76 -7.94 4.11
CA VAL A 32 4.72 -9.25 4.82
C VAL A 32 3.99 -10.29 3.98
N MET A 33 2.87 -9.93 3.35
CA MET A 33 2.12 -10.84 2.48
C MET A 33 2.91 -11.25 1.23
N CYS A 34 3.68 -10.33 0.62
CA CYS A 34 4.58 -10.67 -0.48
C CYS A 34 5.67 -11.65 -0.03
N ALA A 35 6.30 -11.42 1.13
CA ALA A 35 7.31 -12.30 1.68
C ALA A 35 6.74 -13.69 2.00
N LEU A 36 5.53 -13.75 2.58
CA LEU A 36 4.83 -15.00 2.85
C LEU A 36 4.55 -15.76 1.55
N THR A 37 4.03 -15.09 0.53
CA THR A 37 3.76 -15.71 -0.78
C THR A 37 5.04 -16.25 -1.42
N MET A 38 6.15 -15.53 -1.34
CA MET A 38 7.45 -16.00 -1.82
C MET A 38 7.89 -17.25 -1.06
N THR A 39 7.74 -17.28 0.26
CA THR A 39 8.06 -18.44 1.09
C THR A 39 7.22 -19.67 0.69
N LEU A 40 5.92 -19.47 0.47
CA LEU A 40 5.01 -20.53 0.01
C LEU A 40 5.38 -21.07 -1.38
N LEU A 41 5.89 -20.22 -2.26
CA LEU A 41 6.34 -20.64 -3.59
C LEU A 41 7.69 -21.37 -3.54
N LEU A 42 8.56 -21.06 -2.58
CA LEU A 42 9.88 -21.67 -2.42
C LEU A 42 9.80 -23.07 -1.76
N PHE A 43 8.82 -23.26 -0.88
CA PHE A 43 8.65 -24.50 -0.12
C PHE A 43 7.30 -25.16 -0.45
N PRO A 44 7.14 -25.73 -1.64
CA PRO A 44 5.94 -26.50 -1.97
C PRO A 44 5.87 -27.76 -1.11
N GLU A 45 4.65 -28.28 -0.88
CA GLU A 45 4.39 -29.50 -0.13
C GLU A 45 4.69 -29.45 1.39
N THR A 46 4.67 -28.23 1.96
CA THR A 46 4.74 -28.04 3.41
C THR A 46 3.35 -27.86 4.02
N GLU A 47 3.25 -27.92 5.36
CA GLU A 47 2.01 -27.61 6.10
C GLU A 47 1.42 -26.24 5.72
N PHE A 48 2.26 -25.31 5.24
CA PHE A 48 1.84 -24.00 4.75
C PHE A 48 1.05 -24.07 3.45
N ASP A 49 1.08 -25.16 2.72
CA ASP A 49 0.28 -25.37 1.48
C ASP A 49 -1.24 -25.29 1.76
N LEU A 50 -1.63 -25.46 3.03
CA LEU A 50 -3.00 -25.25 3.49
C LEU A 50 -3.48 -23.81 3.22
N LEU A 51 -2.59 -22.82 3.24
CA LEU A 51 -2.93 -21.43 2.94
C LEU A 51 -3.37 -21.23 1.48
N TRP A 52 -2.89 -22.03 0.54
CA TRP A 52 -3.35 -22.00 -0.86
C TRP A 52 -4.79 -22.47 -1.03
N ARG A 53 -5.35 -23.23 -0.05
CA ARG A 53 -6.79 -23.58 -0.07
C ARG A 53 -7.69 -22.37 0.08
N LEU A 54 -7.19 -21.27 0.67
CA LEU A 54 -7.92 -20.01 0.79
C LEU A 54 -8.06 -19.28 -0.55
N ASN A 55 -7.09 -19.48 -1.46
CA ASN A 55 -7.10 -18.87 -2.78
C ASN A 55 -6.41 -19.76 -3.83
N PRO A 56 -7.07 -20.82 -4.31
CA PRO A 56 -6.50 -21.76 -5.26
C PRO A 56 -6.20 -21.11 -6.63
N ASP A 57 -7.00 -20.10 -7.03
CA ASP A 57 -6.81 -19.39 -8.29
C ASP A 57 -5.50 -18.58 -8.30
N ALA A 58 -5.13 -18.01 -7.16
CA ALA A 58 -3.83 -17.33 -7.01
C ALA A 58 -2.67 -18.31 -7.18
N ARG A 59 -2.76 -19.53 -6.60
CA ARG A 59 -1.73 -20.57 -6.78
C ARG A 59 -1.52 -20.88 -8.27
N LEU A 60 -2.60 -21.12 -9.00
CA LEU A 60 -2.53 -21.41 -10.45
C LEU A 60 -1.92 -20.26 -11.24
N ALA A 61 -2.30 -19.00 -10.89
CA ALA A 61 -1.74 -17.82 -11.52
C ALA A 61 -0.22 -17.71 -11.30
N PHE A 62 0.25 -17.93 -10.08
CA PHE A 62 1.68 -17.91 -9.76
C PHE A 62 2.44 -19.06 -10.43
N GLN A 63 1.86 -20.24 -10.49
CA GLN A 63 2.46 -21.38 -11.18
C GLN A 63 2.57 -21.16 -12.69
N SER A 64 1.58 -20.51 -13.30
CA SER A 64 1.61 -20.17 -14.75
C SER A 64 2.69 -19.14 -15.09
N LEU A 65 3.03 -18.25 -14.15
CA LEU A 65 4.08 -17.24 -14.29
C LEU A 65 5.49 -17.82 -14.05
N GLY A 66 5.58 -18.98 -13.39
CA GLY A 66 6.86 -19.65 -13.10
C GLY A 66 7.84 -18.72 -12.34
N SER A 67 9.08 -18.65 -12.80
CA SER A 67 10.15 -17.83 -12.16
C SER A 67 9.85 -16.33 -12.14
N TRP A 68 9.02 -15.83 -13.05
CA TRP A 68 8.60 -14.42 -13.07
C TRP A 68 7.79 -14.04 -11.83
N SER A 69 7.10 -15.00 -11.19
CA SER A 69 6.38 -14.77 -9.94
C SER A 69 7.30 -14.22 -8.84
N PHE A 70 8.51 -14.76 -8.72
CA PHE A 70 9.50 -14.29 -7.73
C PHE A 70 9.96 -12.88 -8.01
N VAL A 71 10.24 -12.56 -9.29
CA VAL A 71 10.66 -11.22 -9.69
C VAL A 71 9.58 -10.19 -9.37
N ILE A 72 8.34 -10.47 -9.76
CA ILE A 72 7.20 -9.58 -9.53
C ILE A 72 6.97 -9.40 -8.02
N MET A 73 6.93 -10.48 -7.25
CA MET A 73 6.71 -10.43 -5.81
C MET A 73 7.82 -9.67 -5.08
N THR A 74 9.09 -9.82 -5.53
CA THR A 74 10.21 -9.06 -4.97
C THR A 74 10.03 -7.56 -5.24
N ILE A 75 9.73 -7.18 -6.48
CA ILE A 75 9.53 -5.78 -6.86
C ILE A 75 8.39 -5.16 -6.06
N VAL A 76 7.23 -5.85 -6.01
CA VAL A 76 6.06 -5.37 -5.26
C VAL A 76 6.35 -5.29 -3.76
N GLY A 77 7.00 -6.29 -3.19
CA GLY A 77 7.36 -6.33 -1.77
C GLY A 77 8.30 -5.19 -1.39
N VAL A 78 9.35 -4.95 -2.18
CA VAL A 78 10.29 -3.82 -1.98
C VAL A 78 9.58 -2.49 -2.15
N ALA A 79 8.72 -2.35 -3.15
CA ALA A 79 7.93 -1.15 -3.38
C ALA A 79 7.00 -0.85 -2.19
N CYS A 80 6.26 -1.85 -1.70
CA CYS A 80 5.41 -1.71 -0.52
C CYS A 80 6.23 -1.36 0.73
N GLY A 81 7.36 -2.02 0.95
CA GLY A 81 8.27 -1.73 2.07
C GLY A 81 8.82 -0.30 2.02
N GLY A 82 9.23 0.16 0.84
CA GLY A 82 9.67 1.53 0.62
C GLY A 82 8.56 2.56 0.91
N ALA A 83 7.33 2.30 0.43
CA ALA A 83 6.19 3.14 0.73
C ALA A 83 5.86 3.16 2.23
N ALA A 84 5.90 2.01 2.91
CA ALA A 84 5.67 1.90 4.34
C ALA A 84 6.67 2.74 5.14
N ILE A 85 7.98 2.63 4.84
CA ILE A 85 9.04 3.39 5.50
C ILE A 85 8.89 4.88 5.21
N GLY A 86 8.62 5.25 3.95
CA GLY A 86 8.44 6.64 3.56
C GLY A 86 7.25 7.31 4.24
N LEU A 87 6.12 6.61 4.32
CA LEU A 87 4.91 7.06 5.04
C LEU A 87 5.14 7.13 6.55
N TRP A 88 5.84 6.13 7.11
CA TRP A 88 6.19 6.12 8.54
C TRP A 88 7.04 7.33 8.93
N ARG A 89 7.97 7.71 8.06
CA ARG A 89 8.84 8.89 8.23
C ARG A 89 8.15 10.21 7.86
N GLY A 90 6.92 10.19 7.35
CA GLY A 90 6.19 11.38 6.91
C GLY A 90 6.84 12.10 5.73
N THR A 91 7.57 11.39 4.87
CA THR A 91 8.27 12.00 3.73
C THR A 91 7.34 12.22 2.54
N VAL A 92 7.54 13.32 1.83
CA VAL A 92 6.74 13.64 0.61
C VAL A 92 6.90 12.57 -0.47
N TRP A 93 8.11 12.01 -0.61
CA TRP A 93 8.35 10.96 -1.59
C TRP A 93 7.61 9.66 -1.23
N GLY A 94 7.46 9.35 0.08
CA GLY A 94 6.67 8.20 0.53
C GLY A 94 5.20 8.28 0.13
N VAL A 95 4.61 9.48 0.22
CA VAL A 95 3.23 9.73 -0.23
C VAL A 95 3.09 9.57 -1.74
N ARG A 96 4.02 10.13 -2.52
CA ARG A 96 4.03 9.99 -3.98
C ARG A 96 4.18 8.54 -4.42
N PHE A 97 5.08 7.82 -3.77
CA PHE A 97 5.35 6.42 -4.06
C PHE A 97 4.15 5.53 -3.73
N ALA A 98 3.50 5.76 -2.58
CA ALA A 98 2.27 5.09 -2.20
C ALA A 98 1.13 5.34 -3.20
N LEU A 99 0.99 6.58 -3.70
CA LEU A 99 0.01 6.92 -4.74
C LEU A 99 0.26 6.15 -6.03
N ILE A 100 1.51 6.06 -6.47
CA ILE A 100 1.89 5.30 -7.68
C ILE A 100 1.50 3.82 -7.51
N ILE A 101 1.86 3.20 -6.38
CA ILE A 101 1.55 1.79 -6.12
C ILE A 101 0.05 1.55 -6.09
N LEU A 102 -0.72 2.40 -5.39
CA LEU A 102 -2.18 2.28 -5.33
C LEU A 102 -2.82 2.46 -6.70
N SER A 103 -2.32 3.39 -7.52
CA SER A 103 -2.81 3.59 -8.89
C SER A 103 -2.54 2.37 -9.77
N LEU A 104 -1.34 1.79 -9.68
CA LEU A 104 -0.98 0.57 -10.38
C LEU A 104 -1.86 -0.62 -9.93
N ASN A 105 -2.14 -0.74 -8.64
CA ASN A 105 -3.05 -1.77 -8.13
C ASN A 105 -4.45 -1.62 -8.71
N ILE A 106 -5.03 -0.41 -8.70
CA ILE A 106 -6.36 -0.16 -9.27
C ILE A 106 -6.39 -0.53 -10.76
N VAL A 107 -5.36 -0.15 -11.52
CA VAL A 107 -5.25 -0.51 -12.93
C VAL A 107 -5.17 -2.04 -13.10
N GLY A 108 -4.37 -2.71 -12.25
CA GLY A 108 -4.28 -4.17 -12.22
C GLY A 108 -5.62 -4.85 -11.92
N ASP A 109 -6.34 -4.36 -10.92
CA ASP A 109 -7.67 -4.87 -10.55
C ASP A 109 -8.67 -4.68 -11.70
N LEU A 110 -8.68 -3.51 -12.35
CA LEU A 110 -9.50 -3.24 -13.52
C LEU A 110 -9.18 -4.21 -14.67
N VAL A 111 -7.91 -4.37 -15.00
CA VAL A 111 -7.48 -5.32 -16.03
C VAL A 111 -7.92 -6.74 -15.70
N ASN A 112 -7.83 -7.14 -14.43
CA ASN A 112 -8.24 -8.47 -13.98
C ASN A 112 -9.76 -8.67 -14.12
N VAL A 113 -10.56 -7.66 -13.76
CA VAL A 113 -12.03 -7.68 -13.94
C VAL A 113 -12.39 -7.83 -15.42
N PHE A 114 -11.77 -7.06 -16.31
CA PHE A 114 -12.10 -7.08 -17.73
C PHE A 114 -11.62 -8.35 -18.46
N LEU A 115 -10.42 -8.85 -18.12
CA LEU A 115 -9.82 -9.99 -18.81
C LEU A 115 -10.26 -11.34 -18.22
N ARG A 116 -10.45 -11.43 -16.91
CA ARG A 116 -10.74 -12.70 -16.22
C ARG A 116 -12.16 -12.80 -15.69
N HIS A 117 -12.97 -11.73 -15.82
CA HIS A 117 -14.30 -11.65 -15.26
C HIS A 117 -14.35 -11.93 -13.74
N ASP A 118 -13.24 -11.65 -13.03
CA ASP A 118 -13.12 -11.85 -11.60
C ASP A 118 -13.68 -10.64 -10.84
N TYR A 119 -14.97 -10.71 -10.53
CA TYR A 119 -15.68 -9.66 -9.80
C TYR A 119 -15.20 -9.48 -8.35
N ARG A 120 -14.38 -10.40 -7.82
CA ARG A 120 -13.78 -10.26 -6.48
C ARG A 120 -12.78 -9.11 -6.43
N ALA A 121 -12.11 -8.81 -7.55
CA ALA A 121 -11.22 -7.66 -7.68
C ALA A 121 -11.95 -6.31 -7.52
N LEU A 122 -13.29 -6.26 -7.76
CA LEU A 122 -14.11 -5.07 -7.54
C LEU A 122 -14.11 -4.59 -6.08
N ILE A 123 -13.84 -5.45 -5.11
CA ILE A 123 -13.78 -5.07 -3.68
C ILE A 123 -12.54 -4.20 -3.41
N GLY A 124 -11.45 -4.42 -4.12
CA GLY A 124 -10.22 -3.63 -4.01
C GLY A 124 -10.35 -2.20 -4.52
N LEU A 125 -11.19 -2.00 -5.55
CA LEU A 125 -11.37 -0.69 -6.20
C LEU A 125 -11.87 0.43 -5.25
N PRO A 126 -12.95 0.26 -4.47
CA PRO A 126 -13.41 1.30 -3.56
C PRO A 126 -12.43 1.57 -2.42
N ILE A 127 -11.74 0.53 -1.94
CA ILE A 127 -10.74 0.68 -0.87
C ILE A 127 -9.52 1.44 -1.40
N GLY A 128 -8.96 1.02 -2.53
CA GLY A 128 -7.82 1.68 -3.18
C GLY A 128 -8.18 3.11 -3.61
N GLY A 129 -9.37 3.32 -4.18
CA GLY A 129 -9.88 4.64 -4.56
C GLY A 129 -10.02 5.58 -3.37
N ALA A 130 -10.61 5.11 -2.26
CA ALA A 130 -10.72 5.89 -1.03
C ALA A 130 -9.33 6.29 -0.47
N MET A 131 -8.36 5.36 -0.53
CA MET A 131 -6.99 5.63 -0.09
C MET A 131 -6.29 6.65 -0.99
N ILE A 132 -6.49 6.60 -2.31
CA ILE A 132 -5.94 7.59 -3.25
C ILE A 132 -6.54 8.97 -3.01
N VAL A 133 -7.87 9.07 -2.93
CA VAL A 133 -8.56 10.35 -2.64
C VAL A 133 -8.08 10.92 -1.32
N TYR A 134 -7.91 10.06 -0.33
CA TYR A 134 -7.40 10.44 0.97
C TYR A 134 -5.97 11.01 0.88
N LEU A 135 -5.05 10.31 0.20
CA LEU A 135 -3.66 10.77 0.01
C LEU A 135 -3.56 12.01 -0.89
N ALA A 136 -4.39 12.11 -1.94
CA ALA A 136 -4.39 13.24 -2.87
C ALA A 136 -4.89 14.54 -2.22
N ARG A 137 -5.89 14.45 -1.34
CA ARG A 137 -6.35 15.61 -0.53
C ARG A 137 -5.32 16.08 0.48
N TYR A 138 -4.32 15.25 0.75
CA TYR A 138 -3.26 15.52 1.71
C TYR A 138 -2.00 16.12 1.08
N ARG A 139 -2.10 16.53 -0.18
CA ARG A 139 -1.04 17.26 -0.85
C ARG A 139 -0.77 18.52 -0.06
N SER A 140 0.42 18.58 0.56
CA SER A 140 0.99 19.59 1.44
C SER A 140 0.33 20.96 1.38
N PRO A 141 0.07 21.65 2.53
CA PRO A 141 -0.11 23.08 2.48
C PRO A 141 1.13 23.66 1.80
N GLU A 142 0.96 24.37 0.70
CA GLU A 142 2.02 25.16 0.08
C GLU A 142 2.71 25.97 1.16
N PRO A 143 4.05 25.98 1.23
CA PRO A 143 4.74 26.88 2.15
C PRO A 143 4.26 28.29 1.84
N ASN A 144 3.60 28.90 2.84
CA ASN A 144 3.06 30.24 2.74
C ASN A 144 4.22 31.20 2.34
N PRO A 145 4.20 31.81 1.14
CA PRO A 145 5.31 32.64 0.67
C PRO A 145 5.54 33.89 1.52
N LEU A 146 4.63 34.16 2.49
CA LEU A 146 4.71 35.33 3.37
C LEU A 146 5.61 35.15 4.58
N ASN A 147 6.17 33.96 4.83
CA ASN A 147 7.03 33.72 5.99
C ASN A 147 8.53 33.89 5.70
N ASN A 148 8.89 34.38 4.51
CA ASN A 148 10.27 34.66 4.09
C ASN A 148 10.59 36.18 4.03
N ARG A 149 9.93 37.01 4.87
CA ARG A 149 10.32 38.40 5.07
C ARG A 149 10.73 38.70 6.49
#